data_fc03f56e6e278fdfe5f4f8a211127c22
#
_entry.id   fc03f56e6e278fdfe5f4f8a211127c22
#
_cell.length_a   1.000
_cell.length_b   1.000
_cell.length_c   1.000
_cell.angle_alpha   90.00
_cell.angle_beta   90.00
_cell.angle_gamma   90.00
#
_symmetry.space_group_name_H-M   'P 1'
#
loop_
_entity.id
_entity.type
_entity.pdbx_description
1 polymer ?
#
loop_
_entity_poly.entity_id
_entity_poly.type
_entity_poly.pdbx_seq_one_letter_code
_entity_poly.pdbx_strand_id
1 'polypeptide(L)'
;MSQNISIAVIGAGRTGSPLLRELLQYDYIQVLGVADLDPNSIGMTLAREHQIPCFSDPIAMVEAVGEVDILVEVSGDRELKAKIKHHYETAGNRHTIILHDLVARLVISLCDRSPTLVPSRHPDDHGIG
;
A
#
# COMPACT_ATOMS: atom_id res chain seq x y z
N MET A 1 6.65 -23.47 -12.22
CA MET A 1 7.14 -22.09 -12.14
C MET A 1 6.35 -21.31 -11.11
N SER A 2 7.04 -20.56 -10.28
CA SER A 2 6.38 -19.71 -9.31
C SER A 2 6.05 -18.36 -9.94
N GLN A 3 4.92 -17.80 -9.54
CA GLN A 3 4.49 -16.47 -9.95
C GLN A 3 4.89 -15.45 -8.88
N ASN A 4 5.41 -14.32 -9.31
CA ASN A 4 5.68 -13.20 -8.41
C ASN A 4 4.54 -12.18 -8.50
N ILE A 5 4.34 -11.45 -7.40
CA ILE A 5 3.35 -10.39 -7.30
C ILE A 5 4.08 -9.07 -7.07
N SER A 6 3.71 -8.03 -7.79
CA SER A 6 4.24 -6.70 -7.56
C SER A 6 3.27 -5.87 -6.74
N ILE A 7 3.78 -5.20 -5.72
CA ILE A 7 3.00 -4.39 -4.79
C ILE A 7 3.66 -3.04 -4.58
N ALA A 8 2.86 -1.99 -4.48
CA ALA A 8 3.31 -0.67 -4.03
C ALA A 8 2.41 -0.22 -2.89
N VAL A 9 2.96 0.54 -1.94
CA VAL A 9 2.25 0.91 -0.71
C VAL A 9 2.23 2.42 -0.55
N ILE A 10 1.03 2.96 -0.33
CA ILE A 10 0.82 4.37 0.02
C ILE A 10 0.31 4.43 1.45
N GLY A 11 1.03 5.17 2.31
CA GLY A 11 0.76 5.22 3.73
C GLY A 11 1.60 4.19 4.47
N ALA A 12 2.69 4.65 5.08
CA ALA A 12 3.69 3.77 5.69
C ALA A 12 3.73 3.91 7.22
N GLY A 13 2.60 4.32 7.81
CA GLY A 13 2.47 4.51 9.25
C GLY A 13 1.92 3.27 9.96
N ARG A 14 0.86 3.48 10.76
CA ARG A 14 0.34 2.47 11.70
C ARG A 14 -0.30 1.26 11.02
N THR A 15 -0.87 1.42 9.83
CA THR A 15 -1.44 0.29 9.08
C THR A 15 -0.48 -0.20 8.01
N GLY A 16 0.14 0.72 7.29
CA GLY A 16 1.03 0.36 6.18
C GLY A 16 2.31 -0.31 6.63
N SER A 17 2.90 0.10 7.75
CA SER A 17 4.19 -0.47 8.16
C SER A 17 4.09 -1.91 8.65
N PRO A 18 3.07 -2.33 9.44
CA PRO A 18 2.92 -3.74 9.78
C PRO A 18 2.67 -4.61 8.54
N LEU A 19 1.87 -4.11 7.59
CA LEU A 19 1.63 -4.83 6.34
C LEU A 19 2.91 -4.97 5.53
N LEU A 20 3.67 -3.87 5.38
CA LEU A 20 4.93 -3.89 4.65
C LEU A 20 5.91 -4.90 5.27
N ARG A 21 5.98 -4.95 6.59
CA ARG A 21 6.85 -5.89 7.30
C ARG A 21 6.50 -7.34 6.97
N GLU A 22 5.19 -7.65 6.86
CA GLU A 22 4.75 -8.98 6.45
C GLU A 22 5.10 -9.26 4.99
N LEU A 23 4.84 -8.33 4.10
CA LEU A 23 5.11 -8.50 2.66
C LEU A 23 6.59 -8.80 2.39
N LEU A 24 7.49 -8.19 3.15
CA LEU A 24 8.93 -8.34 2.96
C LEU A 24 9.47 -9.71 3.35
N GLN A 25 8.67 -10.55 3.98
CA GLN A 25 9.09 -11.89 4.40
C GLN A 25 9.00 -12.93 3.29
N TYR A 26 8.42 -12.59 2.13
CA TYR A 26 8.12 -13.57 1.08
C TYR A 26 8.82 -13.21 -0.23
N ASP A 27 9.59 -14.15 -0.74
CA ASP A 27 10.38 -13.93 -1.97
C ASP A 27 9.53 -13.68 -3.21
N TYR A 28 8.30 -14.22 -3.23
CA TYR A 28 7.40 -14.04 -4.38
C TYR A 28 6.69 -12.68 -4.38
N ILE A 29 6.90 -11.86 -3.36
CA ILE A 29 6.34 -10.51 -3.29
C ILE A 29 7.43 -9.48 -3.58
N GLN A 30 7.22 -8.69 -4.63
CA GLN A 30 8.13 -7.61 -5.01
C GLN A 30 7.48 -6.28 -4.64
N VAL A 31 8.05 -5.58 -3.67
CA VAL A 31 7.59 -4.24 -3.30
C VAL A 31 8.35 -3.24 -4.17
N LEU A 32 7.64 -2.59 -5.09
CA LEU A 32 8.23 -1.69 -6.08
C LEU A 32 8.37 -0.25 -5.60
N GLY A 33 7.65 0.12 -4.56
CA GLY A 33 7.73 1.47 -4.02
C GLY A 33 6.90 1.64 -2.76
N VAL A 34 7.27 2.61 -1.95
CA VAL A 34 6.54 3.01 -0.74
C VAL A 34 6.46 4.53 -0.73
N ALA A 35 5.27 5.06 -0.51
CA ALA A 35 5.05 6.51 -0.45
C ALA A 35 4.45 6.90 0.90
N ASP A 36 4.95 7.99 1.46
CA ASP A 36 4.40 8.62 2.65
C ASP A 36 4.79 10.09 2.66
N LEU A 37 3.89 10.94 3.17
CA LEU A 37 4.19 12.36 3.36
C LEU A 37 5.27 12.57 4.43
N ASP A 38 5.34 11.66 5.41
CA ASP A 38 6.36 11.71 6.45
C ASP A 38 7.55 10.83 6.05
N PRO A 39 8.70 11.44 5.68
CA PRO A 39 9.88 10.67 5.28
C PRO A 39 10.50 9.87 6.43
N ASN A 40 10.11 10.14 7.66
CA ASN A 40 10.62 9.47 8.86
C ASN A 40 9.64 8.45 9.44
N SER A 41 8.56 8.14 8.73
CA SER A 41 7.62 7.11 9.18
C SER A 41 8.33 5.75 9.28
N ILE A 42 7.76 4.87 10.09
CA ILE A 42 8.34 3.54 10.33
C ILE A 42 8.48 2.77 9.01
N GLY A 43 7.45 2.81 8.18
CA GLY A 43 7.46 2.11 6.90
C GLY A 43 8.46 2.69 5.90
N MET A 44 8.66 4.00 5.90
CA MET A 44 9.66 4.62 5.02
C MET A 44 11.07 4.23 5.45
N THR A 45 11.34 4.16 6.75
CA THR A 45 12.63 3.69 7.27
C THR A 45 12.86 2.23 6.88
N LEU A 46 11.83 1.40 7.05
CA LEU A 46 11.89 -0.01 6.68
C LEU A 46 12.14 -0.19 5.17
N ALA A 47 11.47 0.61 4.35
CA ALA A 47 11.65 0.57 2.90
C ALA A 47 13.09 0.91 2.51
N ARG A 48 13.67 1.95 3.12
CA ARG A 48 15.06 2.33 2.85
C ARG A 48 16.03 1.22 3.25
N GLU A 49 15.80 0.58 4.38
CA GLU A 49 16.64 -0.54 4.84
C GLU A 49 16.63 -1.71 3.85
N HIS A 50 15.54 -1.90 3.13
CA HIS A 50 15.39 -2.95 2.12
C HIS A 50 15.64 -2.45 0.69
N GLN A 51 16.15 -1.23 0.56
CA GLN A 51 16.50 -0.63 -0.75
C GLN A 51 15.29 -0.51 -1.68
N ILE A 52 14.12 -0.28 -1.11
CA ILE A 52 12.89 -0.05 -1.87
C ILE A 52 12.78 1.44 -2.17
N PRO A 53 12.45 1.83 -3.41
CA PRO A 53 12.24 3.24 -3.75
C PRO A 53 11.18 3.90 -2.86
N CYS A 54 11.53 5.06 -2.31
CA CYS A 54 10.65 5.83 -1.43
C CYS A 54 10.22 7.11 -2.12
N PHE A 55 8.96 7.47 -1.96
CA PHE A 55 8.37 8.65 -2.59
C PHE A 55 7.65 9.50 -1.56
N SER A 56 7.82 10.81 -1.62
CA SER A 56 7.03 11.76 -0.82
C SER A 56 5.70 12.09 -1.51
N ASP A 57 5.64 11.94 -2.82
CA ASP A 57 4.43 12.18 -3.61
C ASP A 57 3.86 10.83 -4.08
N PRO A 58 2.68 10.43 -3.57
CA PRO A 58 2.09 9.15 -3.96
C PRO A 58 1.73 9.05 -5.44
N ILE A 59 1.34 10.16 -6.07
CA ILE A 59 1.03 10.13 -7.49
C ILE A 59 2.30 9.90 -8.32
N ALA A 60 3.42 10.51 -7.93
CA ALA A 60 4.69 10.24 -8.58
C ALA A 60 5.07 8.76 -8.50
N MET A 61 4.81 8.12 -7.37
CA MET A 61 5.04 6.69 -7.22
C MET A 61 4.11 5.88 -8.14
N VAL A 62 2.83 6.21 -8.16
CA VAL A 62 1.85 5.52 -9.02
C VAL A 62 2.29 5.56 -10.48
N GLU A 63 2.77 6.71 -10.94
CA GLU A 63 3.30 6.85 -12.29
C GLU A 63 4.56 5.99 -12.51
N ALA A 64 5.46 6.00 -11.53
CA ALA A 64 6.75 5.29 -11.63
C ALA A 64 6.58 3.77 -11.66
N VAL A 65 5.66 3.22 -10.87
CA VAL A 65 5.48 1.76 -10.79
C VAL A 65 4.57 1.19 -11.89
N GLY A 66 3.83 2.06 -12.58
CA GLY A 66 2.99 1.64 -13.71
C GLY A 66 1.88 0.68 -13.30
N GLU A 67 1.69 -0.39 -14.08
CA GLU A 67 0.65 -1.37 -13.86
C GLU A 67 1.05 -2.43 -12.82
N VAL A 68 1.36 -1.96 -11.61
CA VAL A 68 1.62 -2.84 -10.48
C VAL A 68 0.41 -3.74 -10.20
N ASP A 69 0.64 -4.96 -9.72
CA ASP A 69 -0.46 -5.89 -9.46
C ASP A 69 -1.40 -5.37 -8.38
N ILE A 70 -0.85 -4.94 -7.26
CA ILE A 70 -1.63 -4.43 -6.14
C ILE A 70 -1.07 -3.10 -5.67
N LEU A 71 -1.92 -2.09 -5.59
CA LEU A 71 -1.61 -0.84 -4.91
C LEU A 71 -2.32 -0.83 -3.58
N VAL A 72 -1.55 -0.81 -2.50
CA VAL A 72 -2.10 -0.68 -1.14
C VAL A 72 -2.23 0.80 -0.82
N GLU A 73 -3.45 1.28 -0.60
CA GLU A 73 -3.73 2.67 -0.27
C GLU A 73 -4.36 2.73 1.11
N VAL A 74 -3.56 3.07 2.12
CA VAL A 74 -3.99 3.11 3.53
C VAL A 74 -3.64 4.45 4.20
N SER A 75 -3.52 5.50 3.40
CA SER A 75 -3.19 6.85 3.90
C SER A 75 -4.35 7.51 4.66
N GLY A 76 -5.57 7.10 4.39
CA GLY A 76 -6.76 7.74 4.94
C GLY A 76 -7.18 9.00 4.20
N ASP A 77 -6.58 9.30 3.06
CA ASP A 77 -6.86 10.49 2.27
C ASP A 77 -7.86 10.19 1.15
N ARG A 78 -9.09 10.67 1.31
CA ARG A 78 -10.17 10.45 0.33
C ARG A 78 -9.90 11.13 -1.00
N GLU A 79 -9.30 12.31 -0.98
CA GLU A 79 -8.98 13.02 -2.21
C GLU A 79 -7.92 12.25 -3.01
N LEU A 80 -6.95 11.67 -2.32
CA LEU A 80 -5.93 10.86 -2.94
C LEU A 80 -6.53 9.62 -3.61
N LYS A 81 -7.49 8.95 -2.96
CA LYS A 81 -8.19 7.82 -3.57
C LYS A 81 -8.82 8.19 -4.91
N ALA A 82 -9.52 9.32 -4.95
CA ALA A 82 -10.16 9.79 -6.16
C ALA A 82 -9.14 10.10 -7.26
N LYS A 83 -8.04 10.73 -6.89
CA LYS A 83 -6.96 11.06 -7.84
C LYS A 83 -6.31 9.81 -8.42
N ILE A 84 -6.08 8.79 -7.60
CA ILE A 84 -5.50 7.53 -8.04
C ILE A 84 -6.42 6.83 -9.02
N LYS A 85 -7.71 6.73 -8.70
CA LYS A 85 -8.69 6.12 -9.60
C LYS A 85 -8.74 6.85 -10.93
N HIS A 86 -8.77 8.19 -10.89
CA HIS A 86 -8.78 9.00 -12.09
C HIS A 86 -7.52 8.78 -12.93
N HIS A 87 -6.36 8.71 -12.28
CA HIS A 87 -5.09 8.45 -12.95
C HIS A 87 -5.12 7.10 -13.69
N TYR A 88 -5.58 6.05 -13.03
CA TYR A 88 -5.66 4.72 -13.65
C TYR A 88 -6.68 4.69 -14.80
N GLU A 89 -7.82 5.35 -14.65
CA GLU A 89 -8.80 5.44 -15.73
C GLU A 89 -8.22 6.15 -16.94
N THR A 90 -7.54 7.28 -16.73
CA THR A 90 -6.92 8.07 -17.78
C THR A 90 -5.80 7.30 -18.48
N ALA A 91 -5.02 6.55 -17.72
CA ALA A 91 -3.93 5.73 -18.26
C ALA A 91 -4.41 4.44 -18.93
N GLY A 92 -5.70 4.11 -18.80
CA GLY A 92 -6.23 2.86 -19.32
C GLY A 92 -5.79 1.63 -18.53
N ASN A 93 -5.37 1.83 -17.29
CA ASN A 93 -4.94 0.72 -16.43
C ASN A 93 -6.14 -0.07 -15.91
N ARG A 94 -6.28 -1.31 -16.37
CA ARG A 94 -7.33 -2.24 -15.93
C ARG A 94 -6.75 -3.42 -15.17
N HIS A 95 -5.48 -3.37 -14.85
CA HIS A 95 -4.75 -4.47 -14.24
C HIS A 95 -4.63 -4.32 -12.72
N THR A 96 -4.28 -3.14 -12.25
CA THR A 96 -3.97 -2.89 -10.84
C THR A 96 -5.20 -2.98 -9.95
N ILE A 97 -5.09 -3.77 -8.89
CA ILE A 97 -6.10 -3.86 -7.84
C ILE A 97 -5.71 -2.87 -6.73
N ILE A 98 -6.64 -2.01 -6.36
CA ILE A 98 -6.42 -1.09 -5.24
C ILE A 98 -6.95 -1.75 -3.97
N LEU A 99 -6.07 -1.93 -3.00
CA LEU A 99 -6.39 -2.55 -1.73
C LEU A 99 -6.44 -1.46 -0.65
N HIS A 100 -7.61 -1.27 -0.08
CA HIS A 100 -7.85 -0.23 0.91
C HIS A 100 -7.72 -0.72 2.36
N ASP A 101 -7.92 0.18 3.29
CA ASP A 101 -7.66 0.01 4.71
C ASP A 101 -8.31 -1.23 5.32
N LEU A 102 -9.58 -1.50 5.02
CA LEU A 102 -10.28 -2.64 5.61
C LEU A 102 -9.59 -3.97 5.26
N VAL A 103 -9.22 -4.16 3.99
CA VAL A 103 -8.56 -5.39 3.55
C VAL A 103 -7.16 -5.48 4.15
N ALA A 104 -6.45 -4.36 4.22
CA ALA A 104 -5.12 -4.33 4.86
C ALA A 104 -5.21 -4.73 6.33
N ARG A 105 -6.18 -4.20 7.07
CA ARG A 105 -6.40 -4.57 8.47
C ARG A 105 -6.76 -6.05 8.63
N LEU A 106 -7.56 -6.57 7.71
CA LEU A 106 -7.89 -7.99 7.71
C LEU A 106 -6.65 -8.84 7.53
N VAL A 107 -5.83 -8.51 6.54
CA VAL A 107 -4.59 -9.26 6.27
C VAL A 107 -3.66 -9.24 7.48
N ILE A 108 -3.44 -8.07 8.08
CA ILE A 108 -2.60 -7.94 9.27
C ILE A 108 -3.16 -8.78 10.42
N SER A 109 -4.48 -8.72 10.63
CA SER A 109 -5.13 -9.46 11.71
C SER A 109 -4.97 -10.97 11.54
N LEU A 110 -5.07 -11.46 10.31
CA LEU A 110 -4.88 -12.89 10.03
C LEU A 110 -3.42 -13.30 10.21
N CYS A 111 -2.47 -12.47 9.80
CA CYS A 111 -1.04 -12.74 9.99
C CYS A 111 -0.67 -12.82 11.47
N ASP A 112 -1.25 -11.95 12.28
CA ASP A 112 -1.01 -11.91 13.72
C ASP A 112 -1.86 -12.91 14.50
N ARG A 113 -2.76 -13.61 13.83
CA ARG A 113 -3.74 -14.50 14.45
C ARG A 113 -4.54 -13.79 15.54
N SER A 114 -4.85 -12.51 15.28
CA SER A 114 -5.60 -11.70 16.24
C SER A 114 -7.03 -12.20 16.36
N PRO A 115 -7.57 -12.33 17.59
CA PRO A 115 -8.97 -12.74 17.78
C PRO A 115 -9.96 -11.65 17.40
N THR A 116 -9.48 -10.41 17.20
CA THR A 116 -10.33 -9.29 16.81
C THR A 116 -9.65 -8.56 15.63
N LEU A 117 -10.46 -7.89 14.81
CA LEU A 117 -9.95 -7.10 13.72
C LEU A 117 -9.15 -5.91 14.25
N VAL A 118 -7.95 -5.70 13.74
CA VAL A 118 -7.12 -4.54 14.08
C VAL A 118 -7.93 -3.26 13.83
N PRO A 119 -7.99 -2.32 14.80
CA PRO A 119 -8.82 -1.12 14.67
C PRO A 119 -8.34 -0.20 13.58
N SER A 120 -9.28 0.52 12.96
CA SER A 120 -8.97 1.53 11.96
C SER A 120 -8.33 2.76 12.61
N ARG A 121 -7.34 3.31 11.93
CA ARG A 121 -6.74 4.61 12.28
C ARG A 121 -7.41 5.76 11.51
N HIS A 122 -8.28 5.41 10.58
CA HIS A 122 -9.00 6.36 9.73
C HIS A 122 -10.48 5.94 9.65
N PRO A 123 -11.24 6.05 10.76
CA PRO A 123 -12.59 5.48 10.82
C PRO A 123 -13.58 6.10 9.83
N ASP A 124 -13.30 7.32 9.37
CA ASP A 124 -14.14 7.99 8.38
C ASP A 124 -13.76 7.65 6.94
N ASP A 125 -12.66 6.95 6.75
CA ASP A 125 -12.19 6.57 5.41
C ASP A 125 -12.72 5.18 5.05
N HIS A 126 -13.93 5.16 4.57
CA HIS A 126 -14.59 3.94 4.13
C HIS A 126 -15.31 4.18 2.81
N GLY A 127 -15.73 3.11 2.19
CA GLY A 127 -16.47 3.20 0.96
C GLY A 127 -15.88 2.32 -0.13
N ILE A 128 -16.34 2.57 -1.34
CA ILE A 128 -15.97 1.77 -2.50
C ILE A 128 -14.51 1.99 -2.84
N GLY A 129 -13.79 0.90 -2.87
CA GLY A 129 -12.38 0.88 -3.22
C GLY A 129 -12.11 1.02 -4.69
#